data_bfeaf64f6dd62d7a2570f9aa1b1e0d41
#
_entry.id   bfeaf64f6dd62d7a2570f9aa1b1e0d41
#
_cell.length_a   1.000
_cell.length_b   1.000
_cell.length_c   1.000
_cell.angle_alpha   90.00
_cell.angle_beta   90.00
_cell.angle_gamma   90.00
#
_symmetry.space_group_name_H-M   'P 1'
#
loop_
_entity.id
_entity.type
_entity.pdbx_description
1 polymer ?
#
loop_
_entity_poly.entity_id
_entity_poly.type
_entity_poly.pdbx_seq_one_letter_code
_entity_poly.pdbx_strand_id
1 'polypeptide(L)'
;MELQKSPVHKKYIESNAKLVDFAGWEMPISFSGLIQEHESVRNSIGFFDISHMGIISVRGTNPKEYIQKFFPTNLYSISTGQGCYSFFLNNDGGIIDDLIIYDLGIQTNSQSEILLIVNASRYEKDLNW
;
A
#
# COMPACT_ATOMS: atom_id res chain seq x y z
N MET A 1 -21.55 10.80 -3.10
CA MET A 1 -20.21 11.36 -3.37
C MET A 1 -19.70 10.77 -4.67
N GLU A 2 -19.00 11.55 -5.47
CA GLU A 2 -18.35 11.02 -6.67
C GLU A 2 -17.14 10.16 -6.24
N LEU A 3 -17.02 8.96 -6.81
CA LEU A 3 -15.90 8.06 -6.50
C LEU A 3 -14.60 8.57 -7.13
N GLN A 4 -13.49 8.38 -6.45
CA GLN A 4 -12.17 8.67 -6.99
C GLN A 4 -11.85 7.70 -8.13
N LYS A 5 -11.04 8.17 -9.08
CA LYS A 5 -10.66 7.38 -10.25
C LYS A 5 -9.14 7.22 -10.33
N SER A 6 -8.72 5.99 -10.58
CA SER A 6 -7.31 5.67 -10.83
C SER A 6 -6.80 6.38 -12.09
N PRO A 7 -5.49 6.70 -12.18
CA PRO A 7 -4.88 7.22 -13.40
C PRO A 7 -5.10 6.34 -14.64
N VAL A 8 -5.34 5.04 -14.44
CA VAL A 8 -5.61 4.09 -15.53
C VAL A 8 -7.10 3.75 -15.69
N HIS A 9 -8.00 4.47 -15.02
CA HIS A 9 -9.45 4.24 -15.05
C HIS A 9 -10.02 4.09 -16.48
N LYS A 10 -9.53 4.90 -17.43
CA LYS A 10 -9.93 4.78 -18.84
C LYS A 10 -9.71 3.38 -19.39
N LYS A 11 -8.62 2.70 -18.99
CA LYS A 11 -8.32 1.32 -19.39
C LYS A 11 -9.33 0.32 -18.86
N TYR A 12 -9.89 0.56 -17.67
CA TYR A 12 -10.96 -0.28 -17.13
C TYR A 12 -12.20 -0.25 -18.03
N ILE A 13 -12.60 0.94 -18.45
CA ILE A 13 -13.75 1.11 -19.37
C ILE A 13 -13.48 0.46 -20.72
N GLU A 14 -12.30 0.73 -21.33
CA GLU A 14 -11.91 0.14 -22.62
C GLU A 14 -11.87 -1.39 -22.57
N SER A 15 -11.55 -1.98 -21.42
CA SER A 15 -11.48 -3.43 -21.20
C SER A 15 -12.80 -4.04 -20.73
N ASN A 16 -13.89 -3.26 -20.66
CA ASN A 16 -15.19 -3.68 -20.13
C ASN A 16 -15.11 -4.30 -18.73
N ALA A 17 -14.24 -3.76 -17.86
CA ALA A 17 -14.09 -4.23 -16.50
C ALA A 17 -15.38 -4.05 -15.68
N LYS A 18 -15.68 -4.99 -14.79
CA LYS A 18 -16.75 -4.85 -13.82
C LYS A 18 -16.26 -3.95 -12.68
N LEU A 19 -16.79 -2.73 -12.60
CA LEU A 19 -16.38 -1.74 -11.61
C LEU A 19 -17.25 -1.79 -10.36
N VAL A 20 -16.65 -1.48 -9.21
CA VAL A 20 -17.31 -1.39 -7.90
C VAL A 20 -16.75 -0.22 -7.11
N ASP A 21 -17.52 0.25 -6.12
CA ASP A 21 -17.00 1.12 -5.07
C ASP A 21 -16.09 0.31 -4.14
N PHE A 22 -14.83 0.69 -4.08
CA PHE A 22 -13.84 0.12 -3.18
C PHE A 22 -13.17 1.23 -2.38
N ALA A 23 -13.63 1.42 -1.13
CA ALA A 23 -13.13 2.46 -0.23
C ALA A 23 -13.16 3.88 -0.83
N GLY A 24 -14.25 4.23 -1.53
CA GLY A 24 -14.43 5.51 -2.18
C GLY A 24 -13.76 5.67 -3.55
N TRP A 25 -13.17 4.60 -4.08
CA TRP A 25 -12.59 4.53 -5.41
C TRP A 25 -13.44 3.65 -6.34
N GLU A 26 -13.56 4.04 -7.60
CA GLU A 26 -14.16 3.21 -8.65
C GLU A 26 -13.10 2.26 -9.20
N MET A 27 -13.09 1.01 -8.70
CA MET A 27 -12.06 0.02 -8.98
C MET A 27 -12.62 -1.22 -9.68
N PRO A 28 -11.83 -1.90 -10.54
CA PRO A 28 -12.25 -3.13 -11.18
C PRO A 28 -12.21 -4.31 -10.22
N ILE A 29 -13.33 -5.02 -10.11
CA ILE A 29 -13.38 -6.31 -9.38
C ILE A 29 -13.04 -7.50 -10.28
N SER A 30 -13.25 -7.36 -11.58
CA SER A 30 -12.86 -8.37 -12.59
C SER A 30 -12.86 -7.77 -13.99
N PHE A 31 -12.11 -8.39 -14.88
CA PHE A 31 -12.06 -8.11 -16.31
C PHE A 31 -12.65 -9.27 -17.12
N SER A 32 -11.93 -10.41 -17.20
CA SER A 32 -12.32 -11.59 -17.97
C SER A 32 -13.04 -12.64 -17.11
N GLY A 33 -12.93 -12.55 -15.79
CA GLY A 33 -13.55 -13.45 -14.83
C GLY A 33 -12.58 -13.89 -13.74
N LEU A 34 -13.11 -14.06 -12.52
CA LEU A 34 -12.29 -14.28 -11.31
C LEU A 34 -11.39 -15.53 -11.41
N ILE A 35 -11.94 -16.66 -11.90
CA ILE A 35 -11.18 -17.91 -12.01
C ILE A 35 -10.08 -17.77 -13.07
N GLN A 36 -10.42 -17.26 -14.24
CA GLN A 36 -9.48 -17.08 -15.35
C GLN A 36 -8.34 -16.14 -14.99
N GLU A 37 -8.65 -15.04 -14.32
CA GLU A 37 -7.63 -14.06 -13.85
C GLU A 37 -6.73 -14.68 -12.78
N HIS A 38 -7.30 -15.43 -11.83
CA HIS A 38 -6.53 -16.16 -10.84
C HIS A 38 -5.58 -17.18 -11.49
N GLU A 39 -6.05 -17.95 -12.46
CA GLU A 39 -5.22 -18.92 -13.20
C GLU A 39 -4.10 -18.22 -13.98
N SER A 40 -4.37 -17.04 -14.55
CA SER A 40 -3.35 -16.23 -15.23
C SER A 40 -2.21 -15.82 -14.29
N VAL A 41 -2.55 -15.38 -13.07
CA VAL A 41 -1.54 -15.05 -12.04
C VAL A 41 -0.73 -16.27 -11.62
N ARG A 42 -1.39 -17.44 -11.49
CA ARG A 42 -0.73 -18.67 -11.02
C ARG A 42 0.15 -19.34 -12.08
N ASN A 43 -0.21 -19.24 -13.35
CA ASN A 43 0.42 -19.98 -14.45
C ASN A 43 1.21 -19.10 -15.41
N SER A 44 1.09 -17.76 -15.32
CA SER A 44 1.72 -16.82 -16.22
C SER A 44 2.07 -15.53 -15.47
N ILE A 45 1.37 -14.42 -15.78
CA ILE A 45 1.60 -13.10 -15.18
C ILE A 45 0.27 -12.41 -14.86
N GLY A 46 0.25 -11.65 -13.76
CA GLY A 46 -0.84 -10.76 -13.39
C GLY A 46 -0.34 -9.33 -13.21
N PHE A 47 -1.17 -8.36 -13.57
CA PHE A 47 -0.94 -6.93 -13.34
C PHE A 47 -2.07 -6.38 -12.48
N PHE A 48 -1.72 -5.63 -11.44
CA PHE A 48 -2.67 -5.08 -10.49
C PHE A 48 -2.48 -3.57 -10.35
N ASP A 49 -3.56 -2.82 -10.51
CA ASP A 49 -3.56 -1.40 -10.15
C ASP A 49 -3.80 -1.25 -8.65
N ILE A 50 -2.84 -0.64 -7.98
CA ILE A 50 -2.88 -0.35 -6.55
C ILE A 50 -2.93 1.17 -6.26
N SER A 51 -3.33 1.98 -7.24
CA SER A 51 -3.37 3.46 -7.11
C SER A 51 -4.31 3.96 -6.00
N HIS A 52 -5.23 3.11 -5.54
CA HIS A 52 -6.12 3.41 -4.41
C HIS A 52 -5.44 3.31 -3.03
N MET A 53 -4.29 2.63 -2.97
CA MET A 53 -3.55 2.49 -1.70
C MET A 53 -3.02 3.83 -1.22
N GLY A 54 -3.01 4.01 0.11
CA GLY A 54 -2.41 5.18 0.73
C GLY A 54 -0.88 5.09 0.73
N ILE A 55 -0.22 6.23 0.55
CA ILE A 55 1.25 6.33 0.61
C ILE A 55 1.61 7.35 1.69
N ILE A 56 2.35 6.91 2.72
CA ILE A 56 2.86 7.77 3.79
C ILE A 56 4.38 7.77 3.71
N SER A 57 4.98 8.95 3.57
CA SER A 57 6.43 9.14 3.54
C SER A 57 6.91 9.66 4.90
N VAL A 58 7.82 8.94 5.52
CA VAL A 58 8.48 9.33 6.78
C VAL A 58 9.92 9.69 6.49
N ARG A 59 10.28 10.96 6.65
CA ARG A 59 11.60 11.50 6.33
C ARG A 59 12.29 12.07 7.55
N GLY A 60 13.60 11.88 7.63
CA GLY A 60 14.40 12.42 8.71
C GLY A 60 15.82 11.87 8.72
N THR A 61 16.61 12.23 9.72
CA THR A 61 17.98 11.71 9.88
C THR A 61 17.98 10.23 10.18
N ASN A 62 17.04 9.74 11.00
CA ASN A 62 16.89 8.33 11.34
C ASN A 62 15.39 7.97 11.50
N PRO A 63 14.63 7.91 10.42
CA PRO A 63 13.19 7.66 10.50
C PRO A 63 12.85 6.31 11.14
N LYS A 64 13.67 5.26 10.97
CA LYS A 64 13.45 3.94 11.59
C LYS A 64 13.34 4.04 13.11
N GLU A 65 14.19 4.84 13.76
CA GLU A 65 14.19 5.01 15.21
C GLU A 65 12.85 5.54 15.74
N TYR A 66 12.26 6.50 15.01
CA TYR A 66 11.01 7.13 15.44
C TYR A 66 9.80 6.22 15.23
N ILE A 67 9.77 5.45 14.13
CA ILE A 67 8.60 4.65 13.78
C ILE A 67 8.68 3.20 14.24
N GLN A 68 9.85 2.67 14.64
CA GLN A 68 10.01 1.28 15.07
C GLN A 68 8.99 0.86 16.14
N LYS A 69 8.65 1.76 17.04
CA LYS A 69 7.72 1.48 18.16
C LYS A 69 6.29 1.13 17.71
N PHE A 70 5.91 1.47 16.50
CA PHE A 70 4.56 1.19 15.97
C PHE A 70 4.44 -0.20 15.32
N PHE A 71 5.58 -0.88 15.11
CA PHE A 71 5.65 -2.12 14.33
C PHE A 71 6.23 -3.27 15.13
N PRO A 72 5.69 -4.50 15.00
CA PRO A 72 6.30 -5.71 15.57
C PRO A 72 7.55 -6.13 14.80
N THR A 73 7.65 -5.78 13.52
CA THR A 73 8.78 -6.12 12.65
C THR A 73 9.98 -5.25 13.00
N ASN A 74 11.17 -5.87 13.14
CA ASN A 74 12.42 -5.13 13.31
C ASN A 74 12.80 -4.42 12.01
N LEU A 75 12.60 -3.10 11.94
CA LEU A 75 12.90 -2.29 10.76
C LEU A 75 14.40 -2.21 10.44
N TYR A 76 15.26 -2.49 11.41
CA TYR A 76 16.70 -2.53 11.17
C TYR A 76 17.17 -3.81 10.44
N SER A 77 16.29 -4.81 10.30
CA SER A 77 16.57 -6.00 9.50
C SER A 77 16.37 -5.80 8.00
N ILE A 78 15.73 -4.69 7.57
CA ILE A 78 15.59 -4.35 6.16
C ILE A 78 16.66 -3.33 5.74
N SER A 79 17.28 -3.59 4.59
CA SER A 79 18.26 -2.70 3.97
C SER A 79 17.61 -1.74 2.97
N THR A 80 18.33 -0.70 2.59
CA THR A 80 17.91 0.23 1.53
C THR A 80 17.52 -0.55 0.24
N GLY A 81 16.37 -0.19 -0.32
CA GLY A 81 15.77 -0.84 -1.48
C GLY A 81 14.96 -2.10 -1.16
N GLN A 82 14.90 -2.49 0.11
CA GLN A 82 14.09 -3.63 0.55
C GLN A 82 12.78 -3.18 1.20
N GLY A 83 11.79 -4.08 1.16
CA GLY A 83 10.52 -3.91 1.86
C GLY A 83 10.18 -5.09 2.73
N CYS A 84 9.30 -4.87 3.70
CA CYS A 84 8.71 -5.94 4.51
C CYS A 84 7.22 -5.68 4.74
N TYR A 85 6.47 -6.77 4.91
CA TYR A 85 5.10 -6.72 5.38
C TYR A 85 5.08 -6.62 6.90
N SER A 86 4.22 -5.76 7.45
CA SER A 86 4.10 -5.54 8.89
C SER A 86 2.69 -5.07 9.26
N PHE A 87 2.52 -4.72 10.53
CA PHE A 87 1.26 -4.24 11.09
C PHE A 87 1.49 -2.98 11.91
N PHE A 88 0.55 -2.03 11.87
CA PHE A 88 0.40 -1.05 12.94
C PHE A 88 -0.26 -1.72 14.14
N LEU A 89 0.34 -1.57 15.31
CA LEU A 89 -0.21 -2.09 16.56
C LEU A 89 -0.62 -0.95 17.50
N ASN A 90 -1.72 -1.13 18.20
CA ASN A 90 -2.07 -0.28 19.33
C ASN A 90 -1.24 -0.64 20.58
N ASN A 91 -1.41 0.13 21.67
CA ASN A 91 -0.65 -0.07 22.89
C ASN A 91 -0.91 -1.42 23.60
N ASP A 92 -2.00 -2.08 23.27
CA ASP A 92 -2.38 -3.39 23.81
C ASP A 92 -1.94 -4.55 22.89
N GLY A 93 -1.23 -4.25 21.78
CA GLY A 93 -0.79 -5.21 20.78
C GLY A 93 -1.86 -5.60 19.76
N GLY A 94 -3.02 -4.94 19.77
CA GLY A 94 -4.07 -5.16 18.77
C GLY A 94 -3.72 -4.54 17.42
N ILE A 95 -4.06 -5.23 16.32
CA ILE A 95 -3.76 -4.77 14.96
C ILE A 95 -4.70 -3.61 14.59
N ILE A 96 -4.12 -2.49 14.19
CA ILE A 96 -4.81 -1.32 13.65
C ILE A 96 -4.99 -1.48 12.15
N ASP A 97 -3.89 -1.75 11.45
CA ASP A 97 -3.87 -2.03 10.00
C ASP A 97 -2.66 -2.90 9.64
N ASP A 98 -2.70 -3.50 8.44
CA ASP A 98 -1.56 -4.17 7.83
C ASP A 98 -1.01 -3.31 6.68
N LEU A 99 0.31 -3.35 6.46
CA LEU A 99 0.96 -2.49 5.51
C LEU A 99 2.28 -3.06 4.99
N ILE A 100 2.77 -2.46 3.91
CA ILE A 100 4.13 -2.73 3.42
C ILE A 100 5.01 -1.53 3.75
N ILE A 101 6.19 -1.80 4.30
CA ILE A 101 7.19 -0.81 4.67
C ILE A 101 8.37 -0.97 3.72
N TYR A 102 8.81 0.13 3.08
CA TYR A 102 10.00 0.17 2.24
C TYR A 102 11.05 1.10 2.83
N ASP A 103 12.30 0.64 2.88
CA ASP A 103 13.46 1.50 3.14
C ASP A 103 13.98 2.06 1.82
N LEU A 104 13.76 3.34 1.58
CA LEU A 104 14.26 4.02 0.38
C LEU A 104 15.68 4.57 0.54
N GLY A 105 16.24 4.45 1.76
CA GLY A 105 17.58 4.93 2.07
C GLY A 105 17.71 6.45 2.12
N ILE A 106 18.93 6.92 1.89
CA ILE A 106 19.25 8.36 1.89
C ILE A 106 18.77 8.98 0.58
N GLN A 107 17.92 9.98 0.70
CA GLN A 107 17.41 10.78 -0.40
C GLN A 107 18.20 12.11 -0.52
N THR A 108 17.69 13.02 -1.32
CA THR A 108 18.23 14.39 -1.41
C THR A 108 18.26 15.06 -0.03
N ASN A 109 19.25 15.91 0.22
CA ASN A 109 19.46 16.62 1.50
C ASN A 109 19.88 15.74 2.68
N SER A 110 20.48 14.56 2.45
CA SER A 110 21.01 13.66 3.50
C SER A 110 19.94 13.16 4.49
N GLN A 111 18.67 13.20 4.10
CA GLN A 111 17.58 12.61 4.86
C GLN A 111 17.29 11.20 4.36
N SER A 112 17.10 10.27 5.28
CA SER A 112 16.57 8.94 4.97
C SER A 112 15.05 8.96 4.84
N GLU A 113 14.52 8.08 4.02
CA GLU A 113 13.08 7.97 3.78
C GLU A 113 12.61 6.53 3.95
N ILE A 114 11.54 6.37 4.72
CA ILE A 114 10.75 5.14 4.82
C ILE A 114 9.40 5.42 4.17
N LEU A 115 8.98 4.53 3.28
CA LEU A 115 7.69 4.58 2.63
C LEU A 115 6.77 3.52 3.22
N LEU A 116 5.56 3.93 3.60
CA LEU A 116 4.52 3.04 4.11
C LEU A 116 3.41 2.99 3.07
N ILE A 117 3.06 1.78 2.61
CA ILE A 117 1.91 1.55 1.73
C ILE A 117 0.79 0.98 2.58
N VAL A 118 -0.25 1.77 2.80
CA VAL A 118 -1.35 1.47 3.73
C VAL A 118 -2.66 1.24 2.97
N ASN A 119 -3.63 0.60 3.63
CA ASN A 119 -4.93 0.33 3.03
C ASN A 119 -5.74 1.61 2.79
N ALA A 120 -6.41 1.70 1.64
CA ALA A 120 -7.19 2.87 1.24
C ALA A 120 -8.23 3.28 2.29
N SER A 121 -8.96 2.29 2.84
CA SER A 121 -10.01 2.52 3.85
C SER A 121 -9.47 2.93 5.23
N ARG A 122 -8.15 2.82 5.44
CA ARG A 122 -7.52 3.07 6.73
C ARG A 122 -6.60 4.29 6.72
N TYR A 123 -6.33 4.87 5.55
CA TYR A 123 -5.33 5.93 5.36
C TYR A 123 -5.39 7.04 6.40
N GLU A 124 -6.57 7.63 6.61
CA GLU A 124 -6.74 8.72 7.59
C GLU A 124 -6.48 8.26 9.04
N LYS A 125 -6.86 7.03 9.36
CA LYS A 125 -6.63 6.46 10.69
C LYS A 125 -5.14 6.21 10.91
N ASP A 126 -4.46 5.65 9.93
CA ASP A 126 -3.04 5.32 10.00
C ASP A 126 -2.17 6.58 10.04
N LEU A 127 -2.55 7.61 9.27
CA LEU A 127 -1.86 8.90 9.29
C LEU A 127 -1.98 9.62 10.64
N ASN A 128 -3.11 9.43 11.35
CA ASN A 128 -3.36 10.04 12.65
C ASN A 128 -2.82 9.22 13.82
N TRP A 129 -2.41 7.97 13.60
CA TRP A 129 -1.80 7.11 14.61
C TRP A 129 -0.34 7.45 14.84
#